data_5832f3026390117c5cacd3b47a2a57cc
#
_entry.id   5832f3026390117c5cacd3b47a2a57cc
#
_cell.length_a   1.000
_cell.length_b   1.000
_cell.length_c   1.000
_cell.angle_alpha   90.00
_cell.angle_beta   90.00
_cell.angle_gamma   90.00
#
_symmetry.space_group_name_H-M   'P 1'
#
loop_
_entity.id
_entity.type
_entity.pdbx_description
1 polymer ?
#
loop_
_entity_poly.entity_id
_entity_poly.type
_entity_poly.pdbx_seq_one_letter_code
_entity_poly.pdbx_strand_id
1 'polypeptide(L)'
;TVKDIKDNAPDFDYVIINDCSTDKTLEMCRRHGFSYLNLPVNLGIGGAVQTGYRYAYYHGYDIAVQFDGDGQHSASHLEDMVTTLIDTESDMVIGSRFIEKEGFQSSGLRRIGIKYFTGLIKLLTGKKITDPTSGMRMVNKKLLEKFTDEYPKDYPEPESVVTILSEKYKVTEIP
;
A
#
# COMPACT_ATOMS: atom_id res chain seq x y z
N THR A 1 1.35 -13.84 5.83
CA THR A 1 1.11 -12.41 6.07
C THR A 1 0.67 -12.15 7.50
N VAL A 2 -0.53 -12.57 7.99
CA VAL A 2 -1.01 -12.22 9.36
C VAL A 2 -0.06 -12.69 10.46
N LYS A 3 0.53 -13.89 10.34
CA LYS A 3 1.53 -14.34 11.31
C LYS A 3 2.76 -13.43 11.30
N ASP A 4 3.24 -13.03 10.14
CA ASP A 4 4.38 -12.13 9.99
C ASP A 4 4.12 -10.76 10.66
N ILE A 5 2.92 -10.18 10.46
CA ILE A 5 2.53 -8.94 11.14
C ILE A 5 2.54 -9.12 12.67
N LYS A 6 1.94 -10.19 13.18
CA LYS A 6 1.89 -10.44 14.62
C LYS A 6 3.28 -10.69 15.25
N ASP A 7 4.19 -11.31 14.52
CA ASP A 7 5.52 -11.65 14.99
C ASP A 7 6.50 -10.47 14.90
N ASN A 8 6.39 -9.63 13.85
CA ASN A 8 7.39 -8.60 13.52
C ASN A 8 6.87 -7.15 13.62
N ALA A 9 5.56 -6.95 13.77
CA ALA A 9 4.94 -5.63 13.94
C ALA A 9 3.73 -5.74 14.91
N PRO A 10 3.95 -6.19 16.18
CA PRO A 10 2.86 -6.49 17.11
C PRO A 10 2.03 -5.26 17.52
N ASP A 11 2.58 -4.06 17.38
CA ASP A 11 1.91 -2.80 17.70
C ASP A 11 0.99 -2.30 16.56
N PHE A 12 0.96 -3.04 15.45
CA PHE A 12 0.08 -2.72 14.32
C PHE A 12 -1.22 -3.52 14.40
N ASP A 13 -2.34 -2.82 14.38
CA ASP A 13 -3.62 -3.43 14.06
C ASP A 13 -3.69 -3.82 12.59
N TYR A 14 -4.47 -4.84 12.28
CA TYR A 14 -4.69 -5.24 10.89
C TYR A 14 -6.16 -5.54 10.61
N VAL A 15 -6.58 -5.32 9.39
CA VAL A 15 -7.84 -5.77 8.82
C VAL A 15 -7.63 -6.38 7.44
N ILE A 16 -8.15 -7.57 7.22
CA ILE A 16 -8.11 -8.22 5.90
C ILE A 16 -9.31 -7.74 5.08
N ILE A 17 -9.08 -7.16 3.93
CA ILE A 17 -10.14 -6.81 2.98
C ILE A 17 -10.30 -7.99 2.01
N ASN A 18 -11.37 -8.75 2.18
CA ASN A 18 -11.70 -9.83 1.27
C ASN A 18 -12.63 -9.32 0.17
N ASP A 19 -12.08 -9.10 -1.01
CA ASP A 19 -12.77 -8.55 -2.19
C ASP A 19 -13.54 -9.64 -2.95
N CYS A 20 -14.50 -10.28 -2.25
CA CYS A 20 -15.37 -11.31 -2.82
C CYS A 20 -14.59 -12.52 -3.38
N SER A 21 -13.55 -12.99 -2.65
CA SER A 21 -12.78 -14.19 -3.06
C SER A 21 -13.67 -15.41 -3.17
N THR A 22 -13.43 -16.23 -4.20
CA THR A 22 -14.15 -17.47 -4.45
C THR A 22 -13.46 -18.71 -3.87
N ASP A 23 -12.30 -18.54 -3.28
CA ASP A 23 -11.50 -19.58 -2.64
C ASP A 23 -11.81 -19.71 -1.14
N LYS A 24 -10.91 -20.35 -0.39
CA LYS A 24 -11.07 -20.57 1.06
C LYS A 24 -10.71 -19.37 1.94
N THR A 25 -10.43 -18.19 1.36
CA THR A 25 -9.98 -17.02 2.11
C THR A 25 -10.94 -16.67 3.24
N LEU A 26 -12.24 -16.55 2.95
CA LEU A 26 -13.24 -16.21 3.98
C LEU A 26 -13.36 -17.28 5.07
N GLU A 27 -13.31 -18.55 4.68
CA GLU A 27 -13.32 -19.69 5.63
C GLU A 27 -12.11 -19.61 6.57
N MET A 28 -10.93 -19.34 6.02
CA MET A 28 -9.69 -19.21 6.79
C MET A 28 -9.74 -18.02 7.75
N CYS A 29 -10.26 -16.88 7.32
CA CYS A 29 -10.43 -15.71 8.18
C CYS A 29 -11.32 -16.05 9.40
N ARG A 30 -12.44 -16.71 9.15
CA ARG A 30 -13.37 -17.14 10.22
C ARG A 30 -12.74 -18.15 11.16
N ARG A 31 -12.10 -19.19 10.59
CA ARG A 31 -11.49 -20.28 11.36
C ARG A 31 -10.38 -19.80 12.30
N HIS A 32 -9.59 -18.82 11.86
CA HIS A 32 -8.49 -18.29 12.66
C HIS A 32 -8.85 -17.05 13.49
N GLY A 33 -10.11 -16.59 13.42
CA GLY A 33 -10.55 -15.40 14.16
C GLY A 33 -9.81 -14.13 13.74
N PHE A 34 -9.44 -14.01 12.46
CA PHE A 34 -8.78 -12.81 11.96
C PHE A 34 -9.76 -11.65 11.86
N SER A 35 -9.25 -10.42 12.02
CA SER A 35 -10.00 -9.21 11.69
C SER A 35 -10.16 -9.10 10.18
N TYR A 36 -11.40 -9.01 9.67
CA TYR A 36 -11.64 -8.91 8.23
C TYR A 36 -12.93 -8.15 7.89
N LEU A 37 -12.94 -7.55 6.71
CA LEU A 37 -14.13 -7.07 6.01
C LEU A 37 -14.36 -7.96 4.79
N ASN A 38 -15.59 -8.48 4.65
CA ASN A 38 -15.98 -9.30 3.51
C ASN A 38 -16.88 -8.50 2.59
N LEU A 39 -16.37 -8.12 1.43
CA LEU A 39 -17.14 -7.35 0.46
C LEU A 39 -18.16 -8.25 -0.25
N PRO A 40 -19.38 -7.78 -0.45
CA PRO A 40 -20.44 -8.57 -1.07
C PRO A 40 -20.26 -8.73 -2.59
N VAL A 41 -19.43 -7.88 -3.19
CA VAL A 41 -19.10 -7.87 -4.63
C VAL A 41 -17.62 -7.58 -4.80
N ASN A 42 -17.03 -8.04 -5.91
CA ASN A 42 -15.66 -7.71 -6.26
C ASN A 42 -15.61 -6.25 -6.73
N LEU A 43 -14.83 -5.42 -6.02
CA LEU A 43 -14.60 -4.01 -6.33
C LEU A 43 -13.30 -3.77 -7.09
N GLY A 44 -12.49 -4.80 -7.27
CA GLY A 44 -11.14 -4.72 -7.81
C GLY A 44 -10.14 -4.15 -6.78
N ILE A 45 -8.86 -4.22 -7.13
CA ILE A 45 -7.77 -3.85 -6.23
C ILE A 45 -7.93 -2.43 -5.68
N GLY A 46 -8.28 -1.46 -6.52
CA GLY A 46 -8.48 -0.07 -6.08
C GLY A 46 -9.63 0.07 -5.09
N GLY A 47 -10.76 -0.59 -5.35
CA GLY A 47 -11.92 -0.57 -4.46
C GLY A 47 -11.66 -1.28 -3.11
N ALA A 48 -10.93 -2.38 -3.14
CA ALA A 48 -10.51 -3.10 -1.93
C ALA A 48 -9.58 -2.24 -1.06
N VAL A 49 -8.56 -1.63 -1.65
CA VAL A 49 -7.62 -0.74 -0.95
C VAL A 49 -8.33 0.49 -0.40
N GLN A 50 -9.19 1.13 -1.20
CA GLN A 50 -10.00 2.26 -0.74
C GLN A 50 -10.89 1.87 0.45
N THR A 51 -11.46 0.66 0.44
CA THR A 51 -12.25 0.16 1.59
C THR A 51 -11.39 0.05 2.85
N GLY A 52 -10.14 -0.40 2.73
CA GLY A 52 -9.19 -0.42 3.84
C GLY A 52 -8.88 0.97 4.38
N TYR A 53 -8.65 1.95 3.52
CA TYR A 53 -8.43 3.35 3.93
C TYR A 53 -9.66 3.96 4.60
N ARG A 54 -10.87 3.72 4.07
CA ARG A 54 -12.12 4.13 4.72
C ARG A 54 -12.28 3.51 6.10
N TYR A 55 -12.00 2.22 6.22
CA TYR A 55 -12.05 1.54 7.52
C TYR A 55 -11.10 2.22 8.51
N ALA A 56 -9.84 2.43 8.15
CA ALA A 56 -8.86 3.08 9.00
C ALA A 56 -9.30 4.51 9.40
N TYR A 57 -9.74 5.32 8.45
CA TYR A 57 -10.17 6.70 8.71
C TYR A 57 -11.34 6.76 9.69
N TYR A 58 -12.41 5.98 9.43
CA TYR A 58 -13.61 6.00 10.27
C TYR A 58 -13.41 5.34 11.64
N HIS A 59 -12.37 4.55 11.83
CA HIS A 59 -11.97 4.01 13.13
C HIS A 59 -10.94 4.88 13.87
N GLY A 60 -10.58 6.03 13.31
CA GLY A 60 -9.76 7.04 13.99
C GLY A 60 -8.27 6.78 13.92
N TYR A 61 -7.79 5.94 13.01
CA TYR A 61 -6.36 5.76 12.79
C TYR A 61 -5.73 6.99 12.14
N ASP A 62 -4.53 7.34 12.55
CA ASP A 62 -3.75 8.46 12.00
C ASP A 62 -2.83 8.02 10.86
N ILE A 63 -2.51 6.73 10.79
CA ILE A 63 -1.64 6.12 9.79
C ILE A 63 -2.30 4.83 9.30
N ALA A 64 -2.23 4.56 8.01
CA ALA A 64 -2.61 3.27 7.44
C ALA A 64 -1.58 2.80 6.42
N VAL A 65 -1.40 1.49 6.32
CA VAL A 65 -0.52 0.86 5.33
C VAL A 65 -1.28 -0.16 4.50
N GLN A 66 -1.16 -0.05 3.17
CA GLN A 66 -1.51 -1.15 2.27
C GLN A 66 -0.43 -2.22 2.38
N PHE A 67 -0.85 -3.47 2.56
CA PHE A 67 0.05 -4.61 2.71
C PHE A 67 -0.53 -5.81 1.98
N ASP A 68 0.13 -6.27 0.92
CA ASP A 68 -0.38 -7.32 0.08
C ASP A 68 -0.35 -8.69 0.78
N GLY A 69 -1.41 -9.47 0.59
CA GLY A 69 -1.59 -10.77 1.25
C GLY A 69 -0.79 -11.92 0.67
N ASP A 70 0.01 -11.69 -0.37
CA ASP A 70 0.73 -12.71 -1.14
C ASP A 70 2.07 -13.17 -0.51
N GLY A 71 2.48 -12.53 0.60
CA GLY A 71 3.71 -12.85 1.32
C GLY A 71 4.98 -12.32 0.69
N GLN A 72 4.90 -11.41 -0.29
CA GLN A 72 6.08 -10.79 -0.91
C GLN A 72 6.66 -9.64 -0.07
N HIS A 73 5.88 -9.09 0.84
CA HIS A 73 6.29 -8.04 1.77
C HIS A 73 6.58 -8.60 3.15
N SER A 74 7.57 -8.04 3.85
CA SER A 74 7.86 -8.36 5.24
C SER A 74 7.34 -7.27 6.18
N ALA A 75 6.68 -7.69 7.27
CA ALA A 75 6.20 -6.77 8.28
C ALA A 75 7.33 -6.11 9.09
N SER A 76 8.56 -6.63 9.03
CA SER A 76 9.72 -6.03 9.70
C SER A 76 10.05 -4.60 9.24
N HIS A 77 9.59 -4.20 8.07
CA HIS A 77 9.80 -2.83 7.54
C HIS A 77 8.75 -1.81 8.01
N LEU A 78 7.68 -2.25 8.67
CA LEU A 78 6.57 -1.36 9.02
C LEU A 78 6.98 -0.26 10.01
N GLU A 79 7.81 -0.57 10.99
CA GLU A 79 8.31 0.43 11.94
C GLU A 79 9.23 1.46 11.29
N ASP A 80 10.11 1.03 10.38
CA ASP A 80 10.95 1.93 9.59
C ASP A 80 10.11 2.86 8.71
N MET A 81 9.01 2.35 8.15
CA MET A 81 8.05 3.17 7.40
C MET A 81 7.40 4.25 8.26
N VAL A 82 6.96 3.92 9.48
CA VAL A 82 6.40 4.90 10.43
C VAL A 82 7.43 5.94 10.78
N THR A 83 8.62 5.52 11.18
CA THR A 83 9.72 6.42 11.53
C THR A 83 10.03 7.37 10.37
N THR A 84 10.17 6.81 9.15
CA THR A 84 10.40 7.63 7.95
C THR A 84 9.26 8.60 7.69
N LEU A 85 8.00 8.16 7.81
CA LEU A 85 6.82 9.00 7.59
C LEU A 85 6.85 10.24 8.51
N ILE A 86 7.19 10.02 9.79
CA ILE A 86 7.23 11.06 10.82
C ILE A 86 8.46 11.96 10.64
N ASP A 87 9.65 11.38 10.60
CA ASP A 87 10.90 12.13 10.59
C ASP A 87 11.09 12.98 9.33
N THR A 88 10.56 12.48 8.21
CA THR A 88 10.61 13.22 6.96
C THR A 88 9.39 14.10 6.73
N GLU A 89 8.40 14.11 7.62
CA GLU A 89 7.11 14.78 7.42
C GLU A 89 6.49 14.42 6.07
N SER A 90 6.57 13.14 5.69
CA SER A 90 6.01 12.65 4.43
C SER A 90 4.52 12.37 4.55
N ASP A 91 3.79 12.60 3.46
CA ASP A 91 2.38 12.22 3.38
C ASP A 91 2.23 10.73 3.00
N MET A 92 3.20 10.19 2.24
CA MET A 92 3.28 8.77 1.87
C MET A 92 4.71 8.24 1.94
N VAL A 93 4.86 7.01 2.44
CA VAL A 93 6.09 6.22 2.33
C VAL A 93 5.83 4.96 1.53
N ILE A 94 6.70 4.68 0.56
CA ILE A 94 6.62 3.49 -0.32
C ILE A 94 7.80 2.57 -0.02
N GLY A 95 7.54 1.29 0.25
CA GLY A 95 8.56 0.25 0.29
C GLY A 95 8.98 -0.12 -1.13
N SER A 96 10.21 0.20 -1.49
CA SER A 96 10.72 0.03 -2.86
C SER A 96 11.63 -1.17 -2.99
N ARG A 97 11.29 -2.10 -3.88
CA ARG A 97 12.09 -3.29 -4.21
C ARG A 97 13.38 -2.98 -4.98
N PHE A 98 13.61 -1.72 -5.35
CA PHE A 98 14.69 -1.34 -6.28
C PHE A 98 15.76 -0.45 -5.65
N ILE A 99 15.61 -0.03 -4.40
CA ILE A 99 16.63 0.79 -3.72
C ILE A 99 17.85 -0.06 -3.38
N GLU A 100 17.68 -1.19 -2.67
CA GLU A 100 18.79 -2.06 -2.27
C GLU A 100 18.91 -3.33 -3.12
N LYS A 101 18.04 -3.52 -4.12
CA LYS A 101 18.00 -4.70 -4.99
C LYS A 101 17.84 -6.02 -4.24
N GLU A 102 17.31 -6.00 -3.04
CA GLU A 102 16.95 -7.16 -2.26
C GLU A 102 15.51 -7.62 -2.58
N GLY A 103 15.23 -8.90 -2.41
CA GLY A 103 13.93 -9.49 -2.63
C GLY A 103 13.63 -9.90 -4.08
N PHE A 104 12.33 -10.10 -4.38
CA PHE A 104 11.86 -10.62 -5.67
C PHE A 104 12.13 -9.65 -6.83
N GLN A 105 13.06 -10.03 -7.71
CA GLN A 105 13.37 -9.29 -8.94
C GLN A 105 12.37 -9.64 -10.04
N SER A 106 11.58 -8.66 -10.46
CA SER A 106 10.58 -8.83 -11.50
C SER A 106 11.19 -9.18 -12.88
N SER A 107 10.41 -9.86 -13.73
CA SER A 107 10.82 -10.22 -15.10
C SER A 107 11.23 -9.00 -15.93
N GLY A 108 12.07 -9.21 -16.97
CA GLY A 108 12.61 -8.13 -17.79
C GLY A 108 11.56 -7.20 -18.40
N LEU A 109 10.41 -7.75 -18.86
CA LEU A 109 9.32 -6.96 -19.43
C LEU A 109 8.64 -6.06 -18.37
N ARG A 110 8.41 -6.58 -17.16
CA ARG A 110 7.86 -5.78 -16.04
C ARG A 110 8.80 -4.65 -15.64
N ARG A 111 10.12 -4.87 -15.67
CA ARG A 111 11.11 -3.81 -15.39
C ARG A 111 11.08 -2.68 -16.43
N ILE A 112 10.79 -2.98 -17.69
CA ILE A 112 10.63 -1.97 -18.75
C ILE A 112 9.40 -1.11 -18.45
N GLY A 113 8.27 -1.72 -18.08
CA GLY A 113 7.05 -1.01 -17.67
C GLY A 113 7.29 -0.10 -16.46
N ILE A 114 7.97 -0.59 -15.42
CA ILE A 114 8.31 0.21 -14.24
C ILE A 114 9.19 1.41 -14.60
N LYS A 115 10.22 1.21 -15.43
CA LYS A 115 11.07 2.32 -15.92
C LYS A 115 10.27 3.35 -16.72
N TYR A 116 9.32 2.91 -17.53
CA TYR A 116 8.41 3.80 -18.26
C TYR A 116 7.59 4.66 -17.29
N PHE A 117 6.95 4.06 -16.29
CA PHE A 117 6.19 4.80 -15.28
C PHE A 117 7.08 5.72 -14.44
N THR A 118 8.26 5.28 -14.02
CA THR A 118 9.24 6.13 -13.32
C THR A 118 9.62 7.36 -14.16
N GLY A 119 9.87 7.17 -15.47
CA GLY A 119 10.18 8.25 -16.39
C GLY A 119 9.01 9.22 -16.57
N LEU A 120 7.80 8.68 -16.72
CA LEU A 120 6.57 9.47 -16.86
C LEU A 120 6.28 10.29 -15.60
N ILE A 121 6.37 9.68 -14.43
CA ILE A 121 6.19 10.37 -13.13
C ILE A 121 7.19 11.50 -13.01
N LYS A 122 8.47 11.24 -13.32
CA LYS A 122 9.51 12.27 -13.27
C LYS A 122 9.22 13.43 -14.24
N LEU A 123 8.73 13.12 -15.44
CA LEU A 123 8.38 14.14 -16.44
C LEU A 123 7.20 15.01 -15.98
N LEU A 124 6.17 14.40 -15.40
CA LEU A 124 4.94 15.10 -15.00
C LEU A 124 5.08 15.84 -13.66
N THR A 125 5.84 15.31 -12.73
CA THR A 125 5.88 15.82 -11.34
C THR A 125 7.24 16.39 -10.93
N GLY A 126 8.27 16.18 -11.75
CA GLY A 126 9.66 16.54 -11.41
C GLY A 126 10.30 15.62 -10.35
N LYS A 127 9.55 14.69 -9.77
CA LYS A 127 10.03 13.77 -8.71
C LYS A 127 10.36 12.40 -9.31
N LYS A 128 11.41 11.78 -8.78
CA LYS A 128 11.78 10.42 -9.18
C LYS A 128 11.24 9.45 -8.13
N ILE A 129 10.36 8.55 -8.55
CA ILE A 129 9.91 7.39 -7.77
C ILE A 129 10.48 6.14 -8.43
N THR A 130 11.15 5.29 -7.66
CA THR A 130 11.86 4.12 -8.18
C THR A 130 10.94 2.91 -8.34
N ASP A 131 9.93 2.78 -7.47
CA ASP A 131 8.92 1.71 -7.51
C ASP A 131 7.49 2.22 -7.42
N PRO A 132 6.96 2.85 -8.48
CA PRO A 132 5.58 3.34 -8.48
C PRO A 132 4.53 2.22 -8.47
N THR A 133 4.93 0.96 -8.57
CA THR A 133 4.06 -0.22 -8.61
C THR A 133 4.13 -1.06 -7.34
N SER A 134 4.81 -0.58 -6.31
CA SER A 134 4.83 -1.28 -5.02
C SER A 134 3.46 -1.23 -4.36
N GLY A 135 2.98 -2.37 -3.86
CA GLY A 135 1.78 -2.45 -3.04
C GLY A 135 2.01 -2.07 -1.57
N MET A 136 3.27 -1.94 -1.13
CA MET A 136 3.58 -1.57 0.26
C MET A 136 3.65 -0.06 0.40
N ARG A 137 2.56 0.55 0.90
CA ARG A 137 2.39 2.01 0.98
C ARG A 137 1.79 2.42 2.29
N MET A 138 2.49 3.26 3.00
CA MET A 138 2.01 3.87 4.23
C MET A 138 1.62 5.32 3.99
N VAL A 139 0.48 5.73 4.52
CA VAL A 139 -0.07 7.08 4.37
C VAL A 139 -0.39 7.70 5.73
N ASN A 140 -0.21 9.02 5.83
CA ASN A 140 -0.62 9.77 6.99
C ASN A 140 -2.14 10.09 6.95
N LYS A 141 -2.66 10.68 8.04
CA LYS A 141 -4.08 11.03 8.18
C LYS A 141 -4.61 11.90 7.05
N LYS A 142 -3.81 12.83 6.57
CA LYS A 142 -4.20 13.77 5.51
C LYS A 142 -4.47 13.05 4.17
N LEU A 143 -3.59 12.10 3.79
CA LEU A 143 -3.82 11.27 2.61
C LEU A 143 -4.89 10.21 2.86
N LEU A 144 -4.98 9.68 4.08
CA LEU A 144 -6.02 8.74 4.46
C LEU A 144 -7.41 9.36 4.26
N GLU A 145 -7.63 10.60 4.72
CA GLU A 145 -8.86 11.35 4.49
C GLU A 145 -9.16 11.51 2.99
N LYS A 146 -8.17 12.00 2.21
CA LYS A 146 -8.32 12.14 0.75
C LYS A 146 -8.70 10.83 0.06
N PHE A 147 -8.07 9.74 0.42
CA PHE A 147 -8.30 8.43 -0.19
C PHE A 147 -9.64 7.79 0.20
N THR A 148 -10.32 8.30 1.24
CA THR A 148 -11.71 7.90 1.50
C THR A 148 -12.66 8.36 0.41
N ASP A 149 -12.41 9.51 -0.19
CA ASP A 149 -13.27 10.11 -1.22
C ASP A 149 -12.83 9.72 -2.63
N GLU A 150 -11.54 9.88 -2.92
CA GLU A 150 -10.97 9.69 -4.25
C GLU A 150 -9.79 8.70 -4.21
N TYR A 151 -9.96 7.55 -4.84
CA TYR A 151 -8.89 6.56 -5.02
C TYR A 151 -9.01 5.89 -6.39
N PRO A 152 -7.91 5.70 -7.14
CA PRO A 152 -7.94 5.09 -8.46
C PRO A 152 -8.43 3.63 -8.41
N LYS A 153 -9.20 3.21 -9.42
CA LYS A 153 -9.83 1.89 -9.44
C LYS A 153 -9.00 0.83 -10.17
N ASP A 154 -8.49 1.17 -11.35
CA ASP A 154 -7.89 0.18 -12.26
C ASP A 154 -6.39 0.00 -12.06
N TYR A 155 -5.65 1.09 -11.90
CA TYR A 155 -4.20 1.10 -11.69
C TYR A 155 -3.84 1.93 -10.46
N PRO A 156 -4.29 1.51 -9.26
CA PRO A 156 -4.24 2.38 -8.08
C PRO A 156 -2.82 2.78 -7.68
N GLU A 157 -1.83 1.90 -7.89
CA GLU A 157 -0.47 2.20 -7.45
C GLU A 157 0.15 3.36 -8.24
N PRO A 158 0.34 3.31 -9.57
CA PRO A 158 0.97 4.42 -10.28
C PRO A 158 0.08 5.66 -10.35
N GLU A 159 -1.24 5.51 -10.48
CA GLU A 159 -2.16 6.65 -10.59
C GLU A 159 -2.20 7.47 -9.30
N SER A 160 -2.30 6.82 -8.12
CA SER A 160 -2.29 7.54 -6.84
C SER A 160 -1.00 8.32 -6.64
N VAL A 161 0.16 7.75 -7.02
CA VAL A 161 1.45 8.44 -6.92
C VAL A 161 1.49 9.68 -7.81
N VAL A 162 1.04 9.58 -9.07
CA VAL A 162 0.97 10.73 -9.98
C VAL A 162 0.07 11.82 -9.41
N THR A 163 -1.13 11.45 -8.95
CA THR A 163 -2.12 12.38 -8.41
C THR A 163 -1.56 13.13 -7.20
N ILE A 164 -1.08 12.42 -6.19
CA ILE A 164 -0.61 13.06 -4.96
C ILE A 164 0.64 13.92 -5.18
N LEU A 165 1.57 13.50 -6.04
CA LEU A 165 2.74 14.31 -6.39
C LEU A 165 2.36 15.57 -7.16
N SER A 166 1.37 15.49 -8.06
CA SER A 166 0.85 16.65 -8.80
C SER A 166 0.18 17.66 -7.86
N GLU A 167 -0.43 17.19 -6.80
CA GLU A 167 -1.03 18.00 -5.73
C GLU A 167 -0.03 18.42 -4.65
N LYS A 168 1.27 18.18 -4.87
CA LYS A 168 2.39 18.59 -3.99
C LYS A 168 2.44 17.88 -2.64
N TYR A 169 1.81 16.71 -2.51
CA TYR A 169 2.06 15.85 -1.36
C TYR A 169 3.49 15.32 -1.39
N LYS A 170 4.02 15.09 -0.20
CA LYS A 170 5.39 14.59 -0.04
C LYS A 170 5.42 13.06 -0.03
N VAL A 171 6.16 12.48 -0.96
CA VAL A 171 6.37 11.02 -1.06
C VAL A 171 7.84 10.70 -0.84
N THR A 172 8.11 9.73 0.04
CA THR A 172 9.44 9.18 0.31
C THR A 172 9.45 7.68 0.01
N GLU A 173 10.57 7.15 -0.44
CA GLU A 173 10.78 5.71 -0.62
C GLU A 173 11.84 5.20 0.35
N ILE A 174 11.60 3.98 0.88
CA ILE A 174 12.57 3.20 1.64
C ILE A 174 12.81 1.84 0.97
N PRO A 175 13.89 1.12 1.30
CA PRO A 175 14.12 -0.25 0.84
C PRO A 175 13.02 -1.22 1.24
#